data_504efce663c5a200f2f1d72112352ed2
#
_entry.id   504efce663c5a200f2f1d72112352ed2
#
_cell.length_a   1.000
_cell.length_b   1.000
_cell.length_c   1.000
_cell.angle_alpha   90.00
_cell.angle_beta   90.00
_cell.angle_gamma   90.00
#
_symmetry.space_group_name_H-M   'P 1'
#
loop_
_entity.id
_entity.type
_entity.pdbx_description
1 polymer ?
#
loop_
_entity_poly.entity_id
_entity_poly.type
_entity_poly.pdbx_seq_one_letter_code
_entity_poly.pdbx_strand_id
1 'polypeptide(L)'
;MNDRIDRQDSVVNRIIDGSITIDSIEEFKDLLKAFPNDPRLHRVFADRLSEEKSINAAEEYKKSAKLFIEAGMPLQAITCKIFEWRIINPSKEDELAFHSALSKCNPQNLETQIFLTKLAYEEMIAFMAQIVPQYYPANTMMRKFGDEENELCFIVSGALEETHYHRFEADEKAQKKSTTNLIESDLFGEVYPLDEDKLSESDIESVTRVELLKISKLKLTALCTEHPNFNLLMRNLCKSRFESNRGRYSKTIRKATRHQLPMQVNLKVFQEESGKAPLNLSGFTDDISLGGTCVVLGAKYKTGDISHLTGKNVKIQMSLPIESISLNILGNIVWGKEIPVEGKKTAIVGIQFKEISHVDQGILKGYCFGSEAEQNLIWSLWDSLMEK
;
A
#
# COMPACT_ATOMS: atom_id res chain seq x y z
N MET A 1 9.76 -21.02 5.53
CA MET A 1 8.31 -21.06 5.27
C MET A 1 7.75 -19.63 5.10
N ASN A 2 8.35 -18.60 5.73
CA ASN A 2 7.95 -17.19 5.56
C ASN A 2 8.34 -16.59 4.19
N ASP A 3 9.45 -17.02 3.58
CA ASP A 3 9.90 -16.46 2.29
C ASP A 3 8.94 -16.69 1.10
N ARG A 4 8.14 -17.76 1.15
CA ARG A 4 7.12 -18.01 0.11
C ARG A 4 5.93 -17.08 0.22
N ILE A 5 5.54 -16.70 1.45
CA ILE A 5 4.40 -15.81 1.70
C ILE A 5 4.72 -14.39 1.23
N ASP A 6 5.93 -13.88 1.54
CA ASP A 6 6.35 -12.53 1.15
C ASP A 6 6.50 -12.37 -0.39
N ARG A 7 6.89 -13.45 -1.09
CA ARG A 7 7.01 -13.46 -2.56
C ARG A 7 5.66 -13.49 -3.26
N GLN A 8 4.72 -14.24 -2.68
CA GLN A 8 3.33 -14.31 -3.15
C GLN A 8 2.64 -12.94 -3.11
N ASP A 9 2.85 -12.16 -2.04
CA ASP A 9 2.29 -10.81 -1.90
C ASP A 9 2.74 -9.84 -3.00
N SER A 10 3.94 -10.00 -3.54
CA SER A 10 4.46 -9.12 -4.58
C SER A 10 3.72 -9.29 -5.93
N VAL A 11 3.48 -10.52 -6.36
CA VAL A 11 2.78 -10.83 -7.62
C VAL A 11 1.32 -10.45 -7.54
N VAL A 12 0.66 -10.84 -6.46
CA VAL A 12 -0.75 -10.53 -6.22
C VAL A 12 -0.98 -9.03 -6.15
N ASN A 13 -0.11 -8.28 -5.48
CA ASN A 13 -0.19 -6.83 -5.41
C ASN A 13 -0.10 -6.17 -6.80
N ARG A 14 0.72 -6.71 -7.71
CA ARG A 14 0.86 -6.21 -9.08
C ARG A 14 -0.34 -6.52 -9.97
N ILE A 15 -1.03 -7.62 -9.71
CA ILE A 15 -2.31 -7.91 -10.37
C ILE A 15 -3.39 -6.93 -9.87
N ILE A 16 -3.38 -6.60 -8.58
CA ILE A 16 -4.37 -5.71 -7.98
C ILE A 16 -4.20 -4.26 -8.43
N ASP A 17 -2.97 -3.77 -8.48
CA ASP A 17 -2.70 -2.40 -8.92
C ASP A 17 -2.80 -2.23 -10.45
N GLY A 18 -3.07 -3.34 -11.16
CA GLY A 18 -3.23 -3.37 -12.62
C GLY A 18 -1.92 -3.29 -13.37
N SER A 19 -0.77 -3.43 -12.67
CA SER A 19 0.53 -3.49 -13.35
C SER A 19 0.75 -4.84 -14.04
N ILE A 20 0.02 -5.86 -13.70
CA ILE A 20 -0.05 -7.15 -14.41
C ILE A 20 -1.50 -7.42 -14.77
N THR A 21 -1.77 -7.59 -16.06
CA THR A 21 -3.07 -8.01 -16.55
C THR A 21 -3.04 -9.50 -16.86
N ILE A 22 -4.03 -10.22 -16.36
CA ILE A 22 -4.27 -11.62 -16.73
C ILE A 22 -5.49 -11.64 -17.63
N ASP A 23 -5.27 -11.90 -18.90
CA ASP A 23 -6.33 -11.80 -19.92
C ASP A 23 -7.22 -13.05 -20.00
N SER A 24 -6.69 -14.20 -19.57
CA SER A 24 -7.38 -15.49 -19.67
C SER A 24 -8.00 -15.92 -18.34
N ILE A 25 -9.28 -16.30 -18.37
CA ILE A 25 -9.98 -16.90 -17.22
C ILE A 25 -9.29 -18.21 -16.78
N GLU A 26 -8.74 -18.98 -17.73
CA GLU A 26 -8.02 -20.21 -17.43
C GLU A 26 -6.75 -19.95 -16.64
N GLU A 27 -5.97 -18.95 -17.01
CA GLU A 27 -4.77 -18.55 -16.27
C GLU A 27 -5.11 -18.11 -14.84
N PHE A 28 -6.20 -17.35 -14.66
CA PHE A 28 -6.69 -17.03 -13.33
C PHE A 28 -7.06 -18.27 -12.51
N LYS A 29 -7.74 -19.24 -13.11
CA LYS A 29 -8.09 -20.48 -12.43
C LYS A 29 -6.86 -21.26 -12.01
N ASP A 30 -5.82 -21.29 -12.84
CA ASP A 30 -4.57 -21.96 -12.49
C ASP A 30 -3.81 -21.23 -11.37
N LEU A 31 -3.82 -19.91 -11.38
CA LEU A 31 -3.32 -19.10 -10.25
C LEU A 31 -4.09 -19.38 -8.96
N LEU A 32 -5.41 -19.45 -9.03
CA LEU A 32 -6.27 -19.76 -7.87
C LEU A 32 -6.07 -21.21 -7.37
N LYS A 33 -5.69 -22.16 -8.23
CA LYS A 33 -5.29 -23.51 -7.79
C LYS A 33 -3.97 -23.46 -7.01
N ALA A 34 -3.02 -22.62 -7.47
CA ALA A 34 -1.74 -22.44 -6.79
C ALA A 34 -1.90 -21.67 -5.45
N PHE A 35 -2.85 -20.72 -5.39
CA PHE A 35 -3.07 -19.83 -4.24
C PHE A 35 -4.57 -19.78 -3.83
N PRO A 36 -5.13 -20.91 -3.36
CA PRO A 36 -6.58 -21.06 -3.19
C PRO A 36 -7.17 -20.23 -2.04
N ASN A 37 -6.33 -19.69 -1.17
CA ASN A 37 -6.74 -18.91 0.02
C ASN A 37 -6.28 -17.43 -0.05
N ASP A 38 -5.86 -16.97 -1.23
CA ASP A 38 -5.52 -15.57 -1.38
C ASP A 38 -6.79 -14.73 -1.63
N PRO A 39 -7.19 -13.84 -0.70
CA PRO A 39 -8.42 -13.05 -0.84
C PRO A 39 -8.37 -12.09 -2.02
N ARG A 40 -7.20 -11.57 -2.34
CA ARG A 40 -7.01 -10.55 -3.36
C ARG A 40 -7.13 -11.15 -4.75
N LEU A 41 -6.57 -12.34 -4.97
CA LEU A 41 -6.74 -13.06 -6.23
C LEU A 41 -8.21 -13.41 -6.50
N HIS A 42 -8.93 -13.89 -5.48
CA HIS A 42 -10.38 -14.14 -5.61
C HIS A 42 -11.15 -12.86 -5.94
N ARG A 43 -10.73 -11.71 -5.36
CA ARG A 43 -11.33 -10.43 -5.66
C ARG A 43 -11.11 -10.03 -7.11
N VAL A 44 -9.89 -10.04 -7.62
CA VAL A 44 -9.58 -9.67 -9.00
C VAL A 44 -10.26 -10.62 -9.99
N PHE A 45 -10.32 -11.91 -9.66
CA PHE A 45 -11.05 -12.88 -10.49
C PHE A 45 -12.55 -12.59 -10.51
N ALA A 46 -13.14 -12.22 -9.37
CA ALA A 46 -14.54 -11.80 -9.30
C ALA A 46 -14.80 -10.53 -10.14
N ASP A 47 -13.89 -9.54 -10.08
CA ASP A 47 -13.96 -8.32 -10.89
C ASP A 47 -13.97 -8.69 -12.39
N ARG A 48 -13.08 -9.58 -12.82
CA ARG A 48 -13.03 -10.05 -14.21
C ARG A 48 -14.31 -10.77 -14.65
N LEU A 49 -14.82 -11.68 -13.81
CA LEU A 49 -16.09 -12.34 -14.07
C LEU A 49 -17.27 -11.35 -14.12
N SER A 50 -17.22 -10.30 -13.31
CA SER A 50 -18.25 -9.25 -13.28
C SER A 50 -18.23 -8.41 -14.57
N GLU A 51 -17.05 -8.10 -15.12
CA GLU A 51 -16.91 -7.44 -16.43
C GLU A 51 -17.56 -8.27 -17.54
N GLU A 52 -17.46 -9.60 -17.46
CA GLU A 52 -18.11 -10.53 -18.38
C GLU A 52 -19.60 -10.79 -18.07
N LYS A 53 -20.15 -10.07 -17.05
CA LYS A 53 -21.53 -10.23 -16.57
C LYS A 53 -21.87 -11.65 -16.11
N SER A 54 -20.88 -12.40 -15.64
CA SER A 54 -21.07 -13.74 -15.12
C SER A 54 -21.65 -13.69 -13.71
N ILE A 55 -22.71 -14.46 -13.45
CA ILE A 55 -23.30 -14.58 -12.11
C ILE A 55 -22.32 -15.25 -11.12
N ASN A 56 -21.35 -16.01 -11.62
CA ASN A 56 -20.33 -16.65 -10.81
C ASN A 56 -19.42 -15.62 -10.10
N ALA A 57 -19.40 -14.36 -10.54
CA ALA A 57 -18.71 -13.29 -9.85
C ALA A 57 -19.18 -13.14 -8.40
N ALA A 58 -20.47 -13.32 -8.12
CA ALA A 58 -21.01 -13.23 -6.76
C ALA A 58 -20.40 -14.26 -5.79
N GLU A 59 -20.25 -15.50 -6.24
CA GLU A 59 -19.60 -16.56 -5.44
C GLU A 59 -18.13 -16.22 -5.13
N GLU A 60 -17.40 -15.70 -6.12
CA GLU A 60 -16.00 -15.32 -5.92
C GLU A 60 -15.87 -14.10 -5.01
N TYR A 61 -16.75 -13.11 -5.13
CA TYR A 61 -16.80 -11.99 -4.16
C TYR A 61 -17.12 -12.48 -2.75
N LYS A 62 -18.06 -13.41 -2.59
CA LYS A 62 -18.42 -14.03 -1.31
C LYS A 62 -17.22 -14.74 -0.70
N LYS A 63 -16.49 -15.52 -1.49
CA LYS A 63 -15.29 -16.23 -1.06
C LYS A 63 -14.17 -15.25 -0.65
N SER A 64 -13.94 -14.24 -1.49
CA SER A 64 -12.97 -13.18 -1.20
C SER A 64 -13.29 -12.45 0.10
N ALA A 65 -14.56 -12.06 0.32
CA ALA A 65 -15.00 -11.40 1.55
C ALA A 65 -14.71 -12.25 2.81
N LYS A 66 -15.00 -13.55 2.74
CA LYS A 66 -14.69 -14.48 3.83
C LYS A 66 -13.20 -14.53 4.12
N LEU A 67 -12.37 -14.67 3.11
CA LEU A 67 -10.91 -14.73 3.25
C LEU A 67 -10.33 -13.41 3.77
N PHE A 68 -10.88 -12.26 3.36
CA PHE A 68 -10.48 -10.96 3.92
C PHE A 68 -10.84 -10.82 5.40
N ILE A 69 -11.98 -11.34 5.85
CA ILE A 69 -12.32 -11.39 7.28
C ILE A 69 -11.31 -12.25 8.05
N GLU A 70 -10.96 -13.43 7.52
CA GLU A 70 -9.97 -14.32 8.11
C GLU A 70 -8.57 -13.67 8.18
N ALA A 71 -8.25 -12.83 7.20
CA ALA A 71 -7.00 -12.04 7.16
C ALA A 71 -7.01 -10.78 8.04
N GLY A 72 -8.12 -10.45 8.72
CA GLY A 72 -8.24 -9.24 9.54
C GLY A 72 -8.39 -7.94 8.73
N MET A 73 -9.00 -8.00 7.54
CA MET A 73 -9.16 -6.91 6.57
C MET A 73 -10.64 -6.58 6.31
N PRO A 74 -11.37 -6.04 7.31
CA PRO A 74 -12.82 -5.79 7.19
C PRO A 74 -13.21 -4.78 6.12
N LEU A 75 -12.39 -3.77 5.79
CA LEU A 75 -12.70 -2.81 4.73
C LEU A 75 -12.81 -3.50 3.37
N GLN A 76 -11.86 -4.37 3.04
CA GLN A 76 -11.83 -5.14 1.81
C GLN A 76 -12.98 -6.15 1.76
N ALA A 77 -13.30 -6.77 2.90
CA ALA A 77 -14.44 -7.68 3.02
C ALA A 77 -15.77 -6.97 2.74
N ILE A 78 -15.98 -5.76 3.31
CA ILE A 78 -17.15 -4.92 3.04
C ILE A 78 -17.22 -4.56 1.56
N THR A 79 -16.11 -4.20 0.95
CA THR A 79 -16.06 -3.87 -0.47
C THR A 79 -16.50 -5.05 -1.34
N CYS A 80 -16.00 -6.25 -1.06
CA CYS A 80 -16.42 -7.47 -1.77
C CYS A 80 -17.93 -7.74 -1.59
N LYS A 81 -18.45 -7.54 -0.38
CA LYS A 81 -19.88 -7.73 -0.11
C LYS A 81 -20.77 -6.72 -0.83
N ILE A 82 -20.33 -5.48 -0.99
CA ILE A 82 -21.06 -4.47 -1.78
C ILE A 82 -21.16 -4.93 -3.25
N PHE A 83 -20.10 -5.51 -3.82
CA PHE A 83 -20.15 -6.01 -5.20
C PHE A 83 -20.98 -7.29 -5.32
N GLU A 84 -20.86 -8.23 -4.38
CA GLU A 84 -21.69 -9.42 -4.32
C GLU A 84 -23.19 -9.04 -4.30
N TRP A 85 -23.57 -8.12 -3.41
CA TRP A 85 -24.97 -7.72 -3.20
C TRP A 85 -25.53 -6.85 -4.33
N ARG A 86 -24.70 -6.31 -5.20
CA ARG A 86 -25.14 -5.68 -6.44
C ARG A 86 -25.52 -6.71 -7.52
N ILE A 87 -24.97 -7.92 -7.44
CA ILE A 87 -25.27 -9.01 -8.36
C ILE A 87 -26.44 -9.84 -7.84
N ILE A 88 -26.44 -10.18 -6.56
CA ILE A 88 -27.47 -10.99 -5.90
C ILE A 88 -27.93 -10.24 -4.64
N ASN A 89 -29.21 -9.84 -4.60
CA ASN A 89 -29.75 -9.18 -3.42
C ASN A 89 -29.60 -10.09 -2.20
N PRO A 90 -29.05 -9.58 -1.07
CA PRO A 90 -28.86 -10.39 0.11
C PRO A 90 -30.17 -10.78 0.77
N SER A 91 -30.22 -11.94 1.38
CA SER A 91 -31.24 -12.25 2.38
C SER A 91 -30.85 -11.62 3.72
N LYS A 92 -31.83 -11.43 4.61
CA LYS A 92 -31.55 -10.93 5.96
C LYS A 92 -30.62 -11.87 6.75
N GLU A 93 -30.67 -13.17 6.46
CA GLU A 93 -29.78 -14.16 7.04
C GLU A 93 -28.34 -13.97 6.58
N ASP A 94 -28.11 -13.68 5.28
CA ASP A 94 -26.78 -13.38 4.74
C ASP A 94 -26.20 -12.11 5.35
N GLU A 95 -27.02 -11.06 5.50
CA GLU A 95 -26.60 -9.81 6.14
C GLU A 95 -26.18 -10.03 7.60
N LEU A 96 -26.99 -10.76 8.38
CA LEU A 96 -26.70 -11.07 9.80
C LEU A 96 -25.46 -11.97 9.91
N ALA A 97 -25.32 -12.96 9.04
CA ALA A 97 -24.15 -13.83 9.01
C ALA A 97 -22.87 -13.03 8.71
N PHE A 98 -22.92 -12.12 7.75
CA PHE A 98 -21.79 -11.25 7.41
C PHE A 98 -21.44 -10.32 8.57
N HIS A 99 -22.41 -9.64 9.17
CA HIS A 99 -22.19 -8.78 10.34
C HIS A 99 -21.58 -9.57 11.52
N SER A 100 -22.11 -10.78 11.79
CA SER A 100 -21.56 -11.65 12.84
C SER A 100 -20.12 -12.07 12.58
N ALA A 101 -19.75 -12.31 11.31
CA ALA A 101 -18.38 -12.62 10.93
C ALA A 101 -17.48 -11.38 11.06
N LEU A 102 -17.94 -10.22 10.60
CA LEU A 102 -17.22 -8.95 10.64
C LEU A 102 -16.94 -8.51 12.11
N SER A 103 -17.92 -8.60 12.99
CA SER A 103 -17.77 -8.21 14.40
C SER A 103 -16.84 -9.15 15.19
N LYS A 104 -16.63 -10.38 14.73
CA LYS A 104 -15.67 -11.34 15.29
C LYS A 104 -14.30 -11.29 14.62
N CYS A 105 -14.17 -10.51 13.56
CA CYS A 105 -12.89 -10.33 12.87
C CYS A 105 -11.87 -9.78 13.85
N ASN A 106 -10.63 -10.32 13.79
CA ASN A 106 -9.50 -9.74 14.51
C ASN A 106 -8.77 -8.77 13.56
N PRO A 107 -9.11 -7.47 13.59
CA PRO A 107 -8.60 -6.54 12.61
C PRO A 107 -7.08 -6.36 12.77
N GLN A 108 -6.42 -6.12 11.67
CA GLN A 108 -5.08 -5.53 11.72
C GLN A 108 -5.18 -4.24 12.55
N ASN A 109 -4.15 -3.92 13.33
CA ASN A 109 -4.18 -2.81 14.29
C ASN A 109 -4.16 -1.43 13.60
N LEU A 110 -5.15 -1.22 12.72
CA LEU A 110 -5.42 -0.01 11.96
C LEU A 110 -6.81 0.50 12.37
N GLU A 111 -6.92 1.78 12.62
CA GLU A 111 -8.12 2.39 13.19
C GLU A 111 -9.35 2.26 12.31
N THR A 112 -9.19 2.39 11.00
CA THR A 112 -10.26 2.15 10.03
C THR A 112 -10.80 0.73 10.13
N GLN A 113 -9.93 -0.25 10.25
CA GLN A 113 -10.33 -1.66 10.37
C GLN A 113 -11.05 -1.91 11.69
N ILE A 114 -10.54 -1.35 12.80
CA ILE A 114 -11.17 -1.43 14.12
C ILE A 114 -12.55 -0.75 14.14
N PHE A 115 -12.68 0.42 13.52
CA PHE A 115 -13.95 1.13 13.37
C PHE A 115 -15.02 0.24 12.74
N LEU A 116 -14.70 -0.42 11.63
CA LEU A 116 -15.64 -1.23 10.88
C LEU A 116 -16.15 -2.46 11.65
N THR A 117 -15.31 -3.06 12.51
CA THR A 117 -15.71 -4.21 13.34
C THR A 117 -16.62 -3.84 14.52
N LYS A 118 -16.70 -2.55 14.88
CA LYS A 118 -17.51 -2.04 15.99
C LYS A 118 -18.89 -1.53 15.59
N LEU A 119 -19.20 -1.51 14.31
CA LEU A 119 -20.51 -1.09 13.82
C LEU A 119 -21.58 -2.09 14.26
N ALA A 120 -22.71 -1.57 14.77
CA ALA A 120 -23.90 -2.37 14.98
C ALA A 120 -24.46 -2.85 13.63
N TYR A 121 -25.29 -3.89 13.65
CA TYR A 121 -25.83 -4.46 12.40
C TYR A 121 -26.52 -3.40 11.53
N GLU A 122 -27.43 -2.62 12.10
CA GLU A 122 -28.17 -1.59 11.37
C GLU A 122 -27.26 -0.49 10.84
N GLU A 123 -26.25 -0.10 11.64
CA GLU A 123 -25.22 0.88 11.24
C GLU A 123 -24.36 0.39 10.08
N MET A 124 -23.95 -0.89 10.12
CA MET A 124 -23.18 -1.51 9.04
C MET A 124 -23.98 -1.52 7.74
N ILE A 125 -25.24 -1.96 7.77
CA ILE A 125 -26.09 -2.02 6.57
C ILE A 125 -26.33 -0.58 6.03
N ALA A 126 -26.67 0.36 6.90
CA ALA A 126 -26.88 1.75 6.53
C ALA A 126 -25.61 2.38 5.92
N PHE A 127 -24.46 2.13 6.50
CA PHE A 127 -23.16 2.58 5.98
C PHE A 127 -22.87 1.97 4.61
N MET A 128 -22.99 0.64 4.45
CA MET A 128 -22.77 -0.05 3.18
C MET A 128 -23.71 0.46 2.06
N ALA A 129 -24.92 0.84 2.40
CA ALA A 129 -25.88 1.42 1.43
C ALA A 129 -25.50 2.81 0.94
N GLN A 130 -24.71 3.58 1.70
CA GLN A 130 -24.36 4.96 1.37
C GLN A 130 -22.97 5.12 0.73
N ILE A 131 -22.07 4.16 0.92
CA ILE A 131 -20.72 4.21 0.37
C ILE A 131 -20.69 3.75 -1.10
N VAL A 132 -19.82 4.39 -1.88
CA VAL A 132 -19.70 4.14 -3.32
C VAL A 132 -18.28 3.74 -3.66
N PRO A 133 -18.05 2.52 -4.19
CA PRO A 133 -16.77 2.12 -4.76
C PRO A 133 -16.45 2.94 -5.99
N GLN A 134 -15.21 3.41 -6.09
CA GLN A 134 -14.72 4.17 -7.23
C GLN A 134 -13.25 3.86 -7.50
N TYR A 135 -12.89 3.73 -8.79
CA TYR A 135 -11.54 3.45 -9.25
C TYR A 135 -10.92 4.67 -9.92
N TYR A 136 -9.63 4.85 -9.70
CA TYR A 136 -8.84 5.88 -10.34
C TYR A 136 -7.53 5.30 -10.86
N PRO A 137 -7.10 5.68 -12.07
CA PRO A 137 -5.79 5.29 -12.58
C PRO A 137 -4.67 5.98 -11.80
N ALA A 138 -3.45 5.49 -11.97
CA ALA A 138 -2.26 6.14 -11.44
C ALA A 138 -2.11 7.58 -12.00
N ASN A 139 -1.44 8.44 -11.24
CA ASN A 139 -1.16 9.85 -11.59
C ASN A 139 -2.44 10.69 -11.80
N THR A 140 -3.49 10.37 -11.04
CA THR A 140 -4.73 11.15 -11.04
C THR A 140 -4.76 12.07 -9.83
N MET A 141 -4.93 13.37 -10.08
CA MET A 141 -5.16 14.35 -9.03
C MET A 141 -6.58 14.17 -8.47
N MET A 142 -6.66 13.74 -7.22
CA MET A 142 -7.90 13.43 -6.52
C MET A 142 -8.48 14.65 -5.84
N ARG A 143 -7.59 15.49 -5.29
CA ARG A 143 -7.92 16.69 -4.54
C ARG A 143 -6.78 17.68 -4.60
N LYS A 144 -7.10 18.97 -4.64
CA LYS A 144 -6.12 20.05 -4.61
C LYS A 144 -6.27 20.86 -3.32
N PHE A 145 -5.17 21.46 -2.91
CA PHE A 145 -5.18 22.47 -1.86
C PHE A 145 -6.22 23.56 -2.15
N GLY A 146 -7.11 23.81 -1.18
CA GLY A 146 -8.19 24.77 -1.31
C GLY A 146 -9.50 24.22 -1.91
N ASP A 147 -9.54 22.96 -2.34
CA ASP A 147 -10.81 22.32 -2.73
C ASP A 147 -11.72 22.10 -1.51
N GLU A 148 -13.03 22.09 -1.71
CA GLU A 148 -14.00 21.82 -0.64
C GLU A 148 -13.92 20.36 -0.16
N GLU A 149 -13.94 20.17 1.17
CA GLU A 149 -13.93 18.87 1.83
C GLU A 149 -15.34 18.28 1.96
N ASN A 150 -15.84 17.74 0.85
CA ASN A 150 -17.24 17.25 0.72
C ASN A 150 -17.39 15.73 0.78
N GLU A 151 -16.29 14.99 0.86
CA GLU A 151 -16.28 13.52 0.84
C GLU A 151 -15.22 12.95 1.79
N LEU A 152 -15.59 11.87 2.46
CA LEU A 152 -14.66 11.00 3.18
C LEU A 152 -14.36 9.78 2.30
N CYS A 153 -13.08 9.49 2.12
CA CYS A 153 -12.60 8.44 1.25
C CYS A 153 -11.79 7.40 2.04
N PHE A 154 -12.13 6.14 1.92
CA PHE A 154 -11.41 5.00 2.49
C PHE A 154 -10.62 4.31 1.38
N ILE A 155 -9.34 4.05 1.58
CA ILE A 155 -8.47 3.42 0.58
C ILE A 155 -8.59 1.90 0.72
N VAL A 156 -9.23 1.28 -0.25
CA VAL A 156 -9.40 -0.18 -0.32
C VAL A 156 -8.14 -0.85 -0.83
N SER A 157 -7.55 -0.28 -1.89
CA SER A 157 -6.30 -0.76 -2.48
C SER A 157 -5.55 0.38 -3.17
N GLY A 158 -4.25 0.19 -3.39
CA GLY A 158 -3.38 1.16 -4.03
C GLY A 158 -2.74 2.15 -3.05
N ALA A 159 -2.05 3.16 -3.62
CA ALA A 159 -1.32 4.18 -2.89
C ALA A 159 -1.58 5.59 -3.44
N LEU A 160 -1.68 6.55 -2.54
CA LEU A 160 -1.81 7.97 -2.83
C LEU A 160 -0.62 8.72 -2.21
N GLU A 161 -0.24 9.84 -2.79
CA GLU A 161 0.68 10.80 -2.22
C GLU A 161 -0.12 12.03 -1.75
N GLU A 162 0.00 12.38 -0.47
CA GLU A 162 -0.58 13.57 0.12
C GLU A 162 0.51 14.61 0.33
N THR A 163 0.41 15.77 -0.31
CA THR A 163 1.38 16.86 -0.24
C THR A 163 0.82 18.01 0.57
N HIS A 164 1.41 18.29 1.73
CA HIS A 164 1.06 19.41 2.60
C HIS A 164 1.94 20.63 2.32
N TYR A 165 1.34 21.82 2.39
CA TYR A 165 1.99 23.10 2.17
C TYR A 165 2.15 23.85 3.50
N HIS A 166 3.39 24.12 3.89
CA HIS A 166 3.70 24.91 5.09
C HIS A 166 4.15 26.31 4.67
N ARG A 167 3.45 27.34 5.08
CA ARG A 167 3.88 28.73 4.93
C ARG A 167 4.82 29.09 6.09
N PHE A 168 5.95 29.68 5.77
CA PHE A 168 6.80 30.30 6.78
C PHE A 168 6.37 31.75 6.98
N GLU A 169 6.14 32.15 8.23
CA GLU A 169 5.78 33.54 8.59
C GLU A 169 6.85 34.55 8.19
N ALA A 170 8.10 34.14 7.96
CA ALA A 170 9.23 35.00 7.63
C ALA A 170 9.41 35.26 6.12
N ASP A 171 8.81 34.46 5.24
CA ASP A 171 8.94 34.63 3.79
C ASP A 171 7.67 34.09 3.08
N GLU A 172 6.83 34.99 2.61
CA GLU A 172 5.57 34.64 1.91
C GLU A 172 5.76 33.80 0.65
N LYS A 173 6.98 33.73 0.12
CA LYS A 173 7.32 32.98 -1.11
C LYS A 173 7.92 31.60 -0.86
N ALA A 174 8.39 31.32 0.37
CA ALA A 174 9.00 30.05 0.72
C ALA A 174 7.92 29.06 1.21
N GLN A 175 7.51 28.12 0.37
CA GLN A 175 6.65 27.00 0.75
C GLN A 175 7.49 25.75 0.96
N LYS A 176 7.51 25.20 2.18
CA LYS A 176 8.03 23.87 2.41
C LYS A 176 6.95 22.85 2.10
N LYS A 177 7.22 21.94 1.18
CA LYS A 177 6.35 20.80 0.91
C LYS A 177 6.77 19.62 1.76
N SER A 178 5.83 18.98 2.43
CA SER A 178 6.03 17.67 3.03
C SER A 178 5.07 16.67 2.38
N THR A 179 5.57 15.51 1.98
CA THR A 179 4.77 14.46 1.36
C THR A 179 4.59 13.30 2.32
N THR A 180 3.39 12.73 2.33
CA THR A 180 3.03 11.54 3.08
C THR A 180 2.32 10.57 2.13
N ASN A 181 2.67 9.28 2.18
CA ASN A 181 1.94 8.28 1.42
C ASN A 181 0.78 7.75 2.25
N LEU A 182 -0.39 7.73 1.63
CA LEU A 182 -1.59 7.06 2.11
C LEU A 182 -1.70 5.74 1.37
N ILE A 183 -1.95 4.66 2.11
CA ILE A 183 -1.99 3.30 1.59
C ILE A 183 -3.28 2.60 1.98
N GLU A 184 -3.43 1.37 1.58
CA GLU A 184 -4.54 0.49 1.93
C GLU A 184 -4.92 0.60 3.41
N SER A 185 -6.22 0.75 3.68
CA SER A 185 -6.82 0.97 4.99
C SER A 185 -6.62 2.36 5.61
N ASP A 186 -5.89 3.26 4.96
CA ASP A 186 -5.92 4.67 5.32
C ASP A 186 -7.22 5.33 4.82
N LEU A 187 -7.47 6.52 5.30
CA LEU A 187 -8.58 7.35 4.86
C LEU A 187 -8.13 8.80 4.64
N PHE A 188 -8.82 9.54 3.80
CA PHE A 188 -8.62 10.97 3.61
C PHE A 188 -9.95 11.71 3.42
N GLY A 189 -9.91 13.02 3.57
CA GLY A 189 -11.09 13.88 3.59
C GLY A 189 -11.36 14.44 4.99
N GLU A 190 -11.22 15.75 5.16
CA GLU A 190 -11.38 16.42 6.46
C GLU A 190 -12.80 16.93 6.65
N VAL A 191 -13.77 16.03 6.58
CA VAL A 191 -15.20 16.36 6.68
C VAL A 191 -15.69 16.67 8.10
N TYR A 192 -14.83 16.41 9.13
CA TYR A 192 -15.22 16.61 10.53
C TYR A 192 -14.61 17.90 11.11
N PRO A 193 -15.34 18.71 11.91
CA PRO A 193 -16.77 18.60 12.29
C PRO A 193 -17.72 18.71 11.10
N LEU A 194 -18.85 17.96 11.14
CA LEU A 194 -19.78 17.85 10.01
C LEU A 194 -20.56 19.13 9.71
N ASP A 195 -20.70 20.03 10.70
CA ASP A 195 -21.40 21.31 10.65
C ASP A 195 -20.50 22.46 10.14
N GLU A 196 -19.20 22.21 9.91
CA GLU A 196 -18.26 23.20 9.40
C GLU A 196 -17.90 22.90 7.94
N ASP A 197 -17.85 23.91 7.09
CA ASP A 197 -17.29 23.79 5.75
C ASP A 197 -15.77 23.97 5.82
N LYS A 198 -15.05 23.00 5.30
CA LYS A 198 -13.60 22.96 5.29
C LYS A 198 -13.05 22.95 3.88
N LEU A 199 -11.87 23.52 3.75
CA LEU A 199 -11.07 23.44 2.53
C LEU A 199 -9.88 22.51 2.78
N SER A 200 -9.49 21.80 1.74
CA SER A 200 -8.34 20.90 1.80
C SER A 200 -7.04 21.65 2.07
N GLU A 201 -6.26 21.16 3.02
CA GLU A 201 -4.93 21.68 3.36
C GLU A 201 -3.79 20.96 2.60
N SER A 202 -4.15 20.03 1.69
CA SER A 202 -3.20 19.22 0.95
C SER A 202 -3.65 18.94 -0.48
N ASP A 203 -2.67 18.65 -1.35
CA ASP A 203 -2.92 17.98 -2.63
C ASP A 203 -2.88 16.47 -2.41
N ILE A 204 -3.77 15.73 -3.07
CA ILE A 204 -3.79 14.27 -3.04
C ILE A 204 -3.78 13.73 -4.46
N GLU A 205 -2.75 12.95 -4.79
CA GLU A 205 -2.56 12.35 -6.12
C GLU A 205 -2.38 10.82 -5.98
N SER A 206 -2.98 10.06 -6.91
CA SER A 206 -2.78 8.62 -6.95
C SER A 206 -1.39 8.27 -7.50
N VAL A 207 -0.64 7.46 -6.76
CA VAL A 207 0.67 6.93 -7.19
C VAL A 207 0.48 5.67 -8.02
N THR A 208 -0.45 4.80 -7.63
CA THR A 208 -0.85 3.60 -8.35
C THR A 208 -2.31 3.71 -8.77
N ARG A 209 -2.84 2.71 -9.50
CA ARG A 209 -4.29 2.54 -9.57
C ARG A 209 -4.83 2.37 -8.15
N VAL A 210 -5.90 3.08 -7.80
CA VAL A 210 -6.50 3.02 -6.48
C VAL A 210 -7.97 2.68 -6.55
N GLU A 211 -8.43 1.92 -5.56
CA GLU A 211 -9.84 1.71 -5.28
C GLU A 211 -10.20 2.40 -3.98
N LEU A 212 -11.25 3.22 -4.02
CA LEU A 212 -11.78 3.95 -2.88
C LEU A 212 -13.21 3.55 -2.59
N LEU A 213 -13.57 3.55 -1.30
CA LEU A 213 -14.97 3.68 -0.86
C LEU A 213 -15.21 5.12 -0.44
N LYS A 214 -16.14 5.79 -1.10
CA LYS A 214 -16.44 7.20 -0.88
C LYS A 214 -17.81 7.37 -0.25
N ILE A 215 -17.89 8.30 0.71
CA ILE A 215 -19.17 8.77 1.26
C ILE A 215 -19.19 10.29 1.28
N SER A 216 -20.27 10.89 0.75
CA SER A 216 -20.39 12.34 0.78
C SER A 216 -20.70 12.84 2.21
N LYS A 217 -20.24 14.04 2.54
CA LYS A 217 -20.50 14.72 3.83
C LYS A 217 -21.99 14.73 4.17
N LEU A 218 -22.86 14.99 3.19
CA LEU A 218 -24.32 14.98 3.39
C LEU A 218 -24.83 13.61 3.88
N LYS A 219 -24.42 12.52 3.20
CA LYS A 219 -24.82 11.15 3.58
C LYS A 219 -24.23 10.73 4.93
N LEU A 220 -22.99 11.13 5.19
CA LEU A 220 -22.32 10.89 6.46
C LEU A 220 -23.04 11.60 7.60
N THR A 221 -23.47 12.86 7.40
CA THR A 221 -24.25 13.64 8.37
C THR A 221 -25.58 12.97 8.68
N ALA A 222 -26.30 12.48 7.67
CA ALA A 222 -27.53 11.74 7.87
C ALA A 222 -27.32 10.48 8.72
N LEU A 223 -26.30 9.65 8.39
CA LEU A 223 -25.94 8.46 9.17
C LEU A 223 -25.59 8.80 10.63
N CYS A 224 -24.80 9.85 10.84
CA CYS A 224 -24.41 10.29 12.18
C CYS A 224 -25.60 10.81 12.99
N THR A 225 -26.61 11.35 12.33
CA THR A 225 -27.86 11.85 12.99
C THR A 225 -28.76 10.68 13.38
N GLU A 226 -28.93 9.69 12.50
CA GLU A 226 -29.77 8.52 12.74
C GLU A 226 -29.15 7.51 13.72
N HIS A 227 -27.82 7.42 13.74
CA HIS A 227 -27.08 6.42 14.50
C HIS A 227 -26.04 7.07 15.44
N PRO A 228 -26.40 7.34 16.72
CA PRO A 228 -25.49 8.01 17.66
C PRO A 228 -24.19 7.24 17.93
N ASN A 229 -24.22 5.90 17.95
CA ASN A 229 -23.02 5.10 18.11
C ASN A 229 -22.09 5.20 16.88
N PHE A 230 -22.67 5.19 15.68
CA PHE A 230 -21.90 5.44 14.44
C PHE A 230 -21.21 6.81 14.48
N ASN A 231 -21.91 7.85 14.93
CA ASN A 231 -21.34 9.18 15.10
C ASN A 231 -20.15 9.20 16.07
N LEU A 232 -20.29 8.52 17.21
CA LEU A 232 -19.20 8.40 18.19
C LEU A 232 -17.98 7.69 17.62
N LEU A 233 -18.18 6.57 16.92
CA LEU A 233 -17.12 5.80 16.30
C LEU A 233 -16.44 6.59 15.19
N MET A 234 -17.20 7.26 14.32
CA MET A 234 -16.70 8.07 13.24
C MET A 234 -15.89 9.28 13.75
N ARG A 235 -16.39 9.97 14.77
CA ARG A 235 -15.68 11.05 15.44
C ARG A 235 -14.35 10.61 16.00
N ASN A 236 -14.29 9.45 16.63
CA ASN A 236 -13.05 8.90 17.16
C ASN A 236 -12.07 8.55 16.04
N LEU A 237 -12.55 7.96 14.94
CA LEU A 237 -11.74 7.64 13.77
C LEU A 237 -11.12 8.91 13.13
N CYS A 238 -11.93 9.95 12.92
CA CYS A 238 -11.46 11.22 12.35
C CYS A 238 -10.47 11.93 13.30
N LYS A 239 -10.74 11.93 14.61
CA LYS A 239 -9.85 12.52 15.61
C LYS A 239 -8.50 11.83 15.65
N SER A 240 -8.49 10.52 15.64
CA SER A 240 -7.27 9.70 15.66
C SER A 240 -6.43 9.94 14.40
N ARG A 241 -7.05 10.01 13.22
CA ARG A 241 -6.36 10.40 12.00
C ARG A 241 -5.69 11.78 12.14
N PHE A 242 -6.42 12.76 12.67
CA PHE A 242 -5.92 14.13 12.84
C PHE A 242 -4.72 14.17 13.81
N GLU A 243 -4.81 13.42 14.93
CA GLU A 243 -3.71 13.27 15.88
C GLU A 243 -2.53 12.50 15.27
N SER A 244 -2.79 11.46 14.47
CA SER A 244 -1.77 10.71 13.74
C SER A 244 -1.08 11.60 12.70
N ASN A 245 -1.78 12.45 11.99
CA ASN A 245 -1.19 13.39 11.05
C ASN A 245 -0.29 14.40 11.78
N ARG A 246 -0.71 14.96 12.92
CA ARG A 246 0.15 15.79 13.75
C ARG A 246 1.37 15.07 14.32
N GLY A 247 1.26 13.78 14.66
CA GLY A 247 2.34 12.93 15.16
C GLY A 247 3.21 12.32 14.05
N ARG A 248 2.73 12.24 12.81
CA ARG A 248 3.48 11.72 11.65
C ARG A 248 4.68 12.58 11.28
N TYR A 249 4.68 13.85 11.69
CA TYR A 249 5.89 14.68 11.60
C TYR A 249 7.04 14.21 12.51
N SER A 250 6.78 13.28 13.46
CA SER A 250 7.76 12.82 14.43
C SER A 250 8.06 11.31 14.40
N LYS A 251 7.24 10.49 13.74
CA LYS A 251 7.47 9.04 13.64
C LYS A 251 7.73 8.64 12.19
N THR A 252 8.85 7.99 11.97
CA THR A 252 9.24 7.36 10.70
C THR A 252 8.24 6.25 10.32
N ILE A 253 7.13 6.63 9.68
CA ILE A 253 6.23 5.67 9.06
C ILE A 253 6.76 5.42 7.63
N ARG A 254 6.68 4.18 7.19
CA ARG A 254 7.10 3.78 5.84
C ARG A 254 6.32 4.61 4.81
N LYS A 255 7.04 5.41 4.03
CA LYS A 255 6.47 6.41 3.12
C LYS A 255 6.14 5.87 1.73
N ALA A 256 6.43 4.61 1.43
CA ALA A 256 6.22 4.05 0.10
C ALA A 256 5.96 2.55 0.15
N THR A 257 5.12 2.06 -0.76
CA THR A 257 4.95 0.63 -1.01
C THR A 257 6.29 0.02 -1.38
N ARG A 258 6.59 -1.15 -0.80
CA ARG A 258 7.82 -1.89 -1.08
C ARG A 258 7.52 -3.02 -2.04
N HIS A 259 8.39 -3.16 -3.02
CA HIS A 259 8.32 -4.20 -4.03
C HIS A 259 9.49 -5.16 -3.82
N GLN A 260 9.20 -6.44 -3.78
CA GLN A 260 10.24 -7.48 -3.71
C GLN A 260 10.82 -7.73 -5.11
N LEU A 261 11.71 -6.86 -5.51
CA LEU A 261 12.36 -6.89 -6.82
C LEU A 261 13.86 -7.14 -6.60
N PRO A 262 14.37 -8.34 -6.90
CA PRO A 262 15.79 -8.64 -6.74
C PRO A 262 16.60 -7.89 -7.79
N MET A 263 17.43 -6.95 -7.34
CA MET A 263 18.38 -6.22 -8.18
C MET A 263 19.78 -6.37 -7.61
N GLN A 264 20.77 -6.48 -8.47
CA GLN A 264 22.15 -6.42 -8.03
C GLN A 264 22.50 -5.00 -7.60
N VAL A 265 23.10 -4.86 -6.42
CA VAL A 265 23.42 -3.58 -5.82
C VAL A 265 24.90 -3.53 -5.45
N ASN A 266 25.55 -2.43 -5.82
CA ASN A 266 26.87 -2.07 -5.35
C ASN A 266 26.74 -0.84 -4.44
N LEU A 267 27.23 -0.94 -3.22
CA LEU A 267 27.19 0.11 -2.20
C LEU A 267 28.59 0.65 -1.98
N LYS A 268 28.75 1.96 -2.07
CA LYS A 268 29.97 2.67 -1.64
C LYS A 268 29.64 3.47 -0.39
N VAL A 269 30.02 2.92 0.76
CA VAL A 269 29.76 3.54 2.09
C VAL A 269 30.89 4.49 2.42
N PHE A 270 30.55 5.76 2.68
CA PHE A 270 31.52 6.79 3.05
C PHE A 270 31.86 6.68 4.54
N GLN A 271 33.16 6.77 4.86
CA GLN A 271 33.62 6.76 6.24
C GLN A 271 33.83 8.23 6.70
N GLU A 272 33.39 8.55 7.92
CA GLU A 272 33.48 9.93 8.42
C GLU A 272 34.91 10.34 8.78
N GLU A 273 35.83 9.37 8.99
CA GLU A 273 37.23 9.66 9.30
C GLU A 273 37.98 10.12 8.03
N SER A 274 38.53 11.32 8.11
CA SER A 274 39.33 11.91 7.06
C SER A 274 40.52 11.02 6.69
N GLY A 275 40.51 10.50 5.44
CA GLY A 275 41.58 9.66 4.90
C GLY A 275 41.31 8.17 4.82
N LYS A 276 40.22 7.65 5.35
CA LYS A 276 39.84 6.25 5.15
C LYS A 276 39.16 6.03 3.80
N ALA A 277 39.58 5.00 3.06
CA ALA A 277 38.95 4.61 1.80
C ALA A 277 37.47 4.20 2.03
N PRO A 278 36.57 4.54 1.09
CA PRO A 278 35.19 4.07 1.17
C PRO A 278 35.10 2.54 1.20
N LEU A 279 34.15 2.03 1.95
CA LEU A 279 33.86 0.59 1.98
C LEU A 279 32.95 0.23 0.80
N ASN A 280 33.42 -0.69 -0.04
CA ASN A 280 32.62 -1.20 -1.16
C ASN A 280 31.96 -2.51 -0.77
N LEU A 281 30.64 -2.57 -0.84
CA LEU A 281 29.83 -3.74 -0.54
C LEU A 281 28.99 -4.08 -1.78
N SER A 282 28.68 -5.35 -1.97
CA SER A 282 27.78 -5.80 -3.03
C SER A 282 26.74 -6.75 -2.44
N GLY A 283 25.56 -6.75 -3.04
CA GLY A 283 24.44 -7.57 -2.61
C GLY A 283 23.28 -7.52 -3.58
N PHE A 284 22.13 -7.92 -3.08
CA PHE A 284 20.87 -7.87 -3.82
C PHE A 284 19.82 -7.16 -2.98
N THR A 285 18.88 -6.47 -3.66
CA THR A 285 17.70 -5.93 -2.98
C THR A 285 16.83 -7.08 -2.50
N ASP A 286 16.37 -6.98 -1.26
CA ASP A 286 15.27 -7.80 -0.72
C ASP A 286 13.94 -7.13 -1.02
N ASP A 287 13.86 -5.85 -0.73
CA ASP A 287 12.74 -4.99 -1.11
C ASP A 287 13.26 -3.62 -1.60
N ILE A 288 12.42 -2.95 -2.41
CA ILE A 288 12.68 -1.59 -2.88
C ILE A 288 11.38 -0.78 -2.93
N SER A 289 11.53 0.52 -2.71
CA SER A 289 10.47 1.52 -2.84
C SER A 289 11.04 2.82 -3.42
N LEU A 290 10.20 3.78 -3.73
CA LEU A 290 10.67 5.11 -4.17
C LEU A 290 11.47 5.87 -3.10
N GLY A 291 11.35 5.49 -1.82
CA GLY A 291 12.03 6.17 -0.70
C GLY A 291 13.19 5.39 -0.09
N GLY A 292 13.45 4.15 -0.51
CA GLY A 292 14.51 3.34 0.07
C GLY A 292 14.49 1.88 -0.35
N THR A 293 15.48 1.13 0.12
CA THR A 293 15.64 -0.29 -0.19
C THR A 293 16.19 -1.06 1.00
N CYS A 294 15.85 -2.34 1.07
CA CYS A 294 16.51 -3.33 1.91
C CYS A 294 17.49 -4.12 1.04
N VAL A 295 18.73 -4.24 1.47
CA VAL A 295 19.80 -4.93 0.73
C VAL A 295 20.37 -6.07 1.55
N VAL A 296 20.35 -7.25 0.97
CA VAL A 296 21.05 -8.44 1.49
C VAL A 296 22.49 -8.40 0.99
N LEU A 297 23.45 -8.29 1.90
CA LEU A 297 24.87 -8.20 1.55
C LEU A 297 25.45 -9.59 1.26
N GLY A 298 26.26 -9.67 0.21
CA GLY A 298 26.87 -10.94 -0.19
C GLY A 298 27.86 -11.51 0.82
N ALA A 299 28.11 -12.82 0.73
CA ALA A 299 28.91 -13.62 1.66
C ALA A 299 30.38 -13.15 1.83
N LYS A 300 30.87 -12.24 1.02
CA LYS A 300 32.20 -11.62 1.17
C LYS A 300 32.29 -10.67 2.36
N TYR A 301 31.15 -10.17 2.87
CA TYR A 301 31.11 -9.42 4.10
C TYR A 301 31.10 -10.40 5.28
N LYS A 302 32.27 -11.00 5.52
CA LYS A 302 32.47 -11.87 6.66
C LYS A 302 32.82 -11.02 7.87
N THR A 303 31.95 -11.07 8.87
CA THR A 303 32.26 -10.78 10.29
C THR A 303 32.68 -9.36 10.63
N GLY A 304 31.72 -8.61 11.06
CA GLY A 304 31.86 -7.40 11.85
C GLY A 304 30.45 -6.97 12.22
N ASP A 305 30.31 -6.47 13.41
CA ASP A 305 29.08 -5.83 13.83
C ASP A 305 28.67 -4.78 12.77
N ILE A 306 27.61 -5.06 12.00
CA ILE A 306 27.11 -4.14 10.95
C ILE A 306 26.44 -2.91 11.52
N SER A 307 26.28 -2.83 12.85
CA SER A 307 25.72 -1.65 13.53
C SER A 307 26.55 -0.38 13.25
N HIS A 308 27.87 -0.52 13.03
CA HIS A 308 28.76 0.57 12.68
C HIS A 308 28.48 1.21 11.32
N LEU A 309 27.69 0.57 10.45
CA LEU A 309 27.27 1.11 9.15
C LEU A 309 26.07 2.05 9.30
N THR A 310 25.29 1.92 10.37
CA THR A 310 24.10 2.75 10.63
C THR A 310 24.49 4.23 10.75
N GLY A 311 23.71 5.08 10.10
CA GLY A 311 23.94 6.53 10.05
C GLY A 311 24.86 6.98 8.91
N LYS A 312 25.60 6.07 8.26
CA LYS A 312 26.56 6.44 7.21
C LYS A 312 25.89 6.74 5.89
N ASN A 313 26.45 7.75 5.20
CA ASN A 313 26.07 8.05 3.81
C ASN A 313 26.59 6.97 2.87
N VAL A 314 25.79 6.64 1.87
CA VAL A 314 26.08 5.58 0.90
C VAL A 314 25.70 6.03 -0.51
N LYS A 315 26.59 5.76 -1.46
CA LYS A 315 26.26 5.80 -2.89
C LYS A 315 25.86 4.41 -3.32
N ILE A 316 24.69 4.30 -3.91
CA ILE A 316 24.08 3.05 -4.34
C ILE A 316 24.10 3.04 -5.86
N GLN A 317 24.61 1.96 -6.43
CA GLN A 317 24.49 1.66 -7.85
C GLN A 317 23.66 0.38 -7.96
N MET A 318 22.46 0.49 -8.56
CA MET A 318 21.55 -0.63 -8.78
C MET A 318 21.54 -0.97 -10.27
N SER A 319 21.74 -2.24 -10.59
CA SER A 319 21.67 -2.72 -11.97
C SER A 319 20.31 -3.35 -12.19
N LEU A 320 19.52 -2.75 -13.06
CA LEU A 320 18.24 -3.32 -13.49
C LEU A 320 18.50 -4.55 -14.37
N PRO A 321 17.71 -5.61 -14.24
CA PRO A 321 17.86 -6.80 -15.08
C PRO A 321 17.53 -6.54 -16.55
N ILE A 322 16.91 -5.40 -16.85
CA ILE A 322 16.48 -4.97 -18.17
C ILE A 322 17.45 -3.90 -18.69
N GLU A 323 17.88 -4.00 -19.95
CA GLU A 323 18.61 -2.98 -20.74
C GLU A 323 19.95 -2.48 -20.17
N SER A 324 20.61 -3.21 -19.27
CA SER A 324 21.89 -2.76 -18.67
C SER A 324 21.82 -1.35 -18.04
N ILE A 325 20.62 -0.92 -17.64
CA ILE A 325 20.41 0.38 -16.98
C ILE A 325 20.93 0.28 -15.55
N SER A 326 21.71 1.29 -15.16
CA SER A 326 22.24 1.41 -13.80
C SER A 326 21.74 2.71 -13.17
N LEU A 327 21.00 2.58 -12.06
CA LEU A 327 20.56 3.71 -11.25
C LEU A 327 21.66 4.13 -10.28
N ASN A 328 21.85 5.43 -10.11
CA ASN A 328 22.79 6.01 -9.15
C ASN A 328 22.05 6.85 -8.13
N ILE A 329 22.05 6.39 -6.87
CA ILE A 329 21.27 6.98 -5.80
C ILE A 329 22.20 7.31 -4.62
N LEU A 330 22.02 8.46 -3.99
CA LEU A 330 22.61 8.77 -2.70
C LEU A 330 21.61 8.48 -1.58
N GLY A 331 22.06 7.83 -0.53
CA GLY A 331 21.22 7.46 0.59
C GLY A 331 21.96 7.42 1.92
N ASN A 332 21.24 6.98 2.94
CA ASN A 332 21.75 6.80 4.29
C ASN A 332 21.36 5.42 4.79
N ILE A 333 22.29 4.69 5.41
CA ILE A 333 22.00 3.43 6.07
C ILE A 333 21.27 3.72 7.37
N VAL A 334 19.99 3.37 7.46
CA VAL A 334 19.15 3.68 8.63
C VAL A 334 19.13 2.57 9.67
N TRP A 335 19.41 1.34 9.27
CA TRP A 335 19.57 0.20 10.16
C TRP A 335 20.37 -0.91 9.49
N GLY A 336 20.95 -1.80 10.31
CA GLY A 336 21.61 -3.02 9.89
C GLY A 336 21.32 -4.16 10.86
N LYS A 337 21.14 -5.38 10.34
CA LYS A 337 20.90 -6.60 11.09
C LYS A 337 21.67 -7.77 10.51
N GLU A 338 22.12 -8.69 11.38
CA GLU A 338 22.53 -10.02 10.98
C GLU A 338 21.35 -10.99 11.18
N ILE A 339 21.02 -11.75 10.15
CA ILE A 339 20.00 -12.81 10.21
C ILE A 339 20.64 -14.16 9.89
N PRO A 340 20.20 -15.24 10.54
CA PRO A 340 20.62 -16.58 10.19
C PRO A 340 19.85 -17.03 8.93
N VAL A 341 20.57 -17.27 7.84
CA VAL A 341 20.03 -17.87 6.61
C VAL A 341 20.79 -19.18 6.38
N GLU A 342 20.10 -20.31 6.37
CA GLU A 342 20.68 -21.65 6.18
C GLU A 342 21.90 -21.94 7.08
N GLY A 343 21.84 -21.50 8.34
CA GLY A 343 22.92 -21.68 9.31
C GLY A 343 24.15 -20.77 9.11
N LYS A 344 24.10 -19.85 8.15
CA LYS A 344 25.09 -18.77 7.94
C LYS A 344 24.53 -17.43 8.37
N LYS A 345 25.37 -16.58 8.95
CA LYS A 345 24.98 -15.19 9.25
C LYS A 345 25.03 -14.38 7.96
N THR A 346 23.90 -13.78 7.62
CA THR A 346 23.73 -12.90 6.47
C THR A 346 23.46 -11.49 6.96
N ALA A 347 24.20 -10.53 6.44
CA ALA A 347 24.03 -9.13 6.78
C ALA A 347 22.95 -8.50 5.90
N ILE A 348 22.01 -7.78 6.53
CA ILE A 348 20.97 -7.01 5.84
C ILE A 348 21.03 -5.56 6.30
N VAL A 349 20.93 -4.65 5.37
CA VAL A 349 20.91 -3.20 5.63
C VAL A 349 19.71 -2.53 5.01
N GLY A 350 19.06 -1.67 5.79
CA GLY A 350 18.01 -0.78 5.30
C GLY A 350 18.58 0.58 4.94
N ILE A 351 18.30 1.05 3.72
CA ILE A 351 18.84 2.29 3.17
C ILE A 351 17.68 3.21 2.80
N GLN A 352 17.73 4.44 3.30
CA GLN A 352 16.82 5.51 2.91
C GLN A 352 17.47 6.33 1.78
N PHE A 353 16.75 6.58 0.71
CA PHE A 353 17.19 7.45 -0.38
C PHE A 353 17.13 8.91 0.07
N LYS A 354 18.18 9.67 -0.23
CA LYS A 354 18.26 11.12 0.03
C LYS A 354 18.19 11.92 -1.24
N GLU A 355 18.95 11.50 -2.24
CA GLU A 355 19.02 12.17 -3.52
C GLU A 355 18.96 11.14 -4.64
N ILE A 356 18.00 11.30 -5.51
CA ILE A 356 17.82 10.53 -6.73
C ILE A 356 17.55 11.52 -7.87
N SER A 357 18.18 11.33 -9.02
CA SER A 357 17.91 12.18 -10.18
C SER A 357 16.45 11.97 -10.66
N HIS A 358 15.84 13.00 -11.26
CA HIS A 358 14.48 12.86 -11.82
C HIS A 358 14.39 11.75 -12.86
N VAL A 359 15.45 11.53 -13.63
CA VAL A 359 15.54 10.46 -14.64
C VAL A 359 15.55 9.09 -13.93
N ASP A 360 16.47 8.91 -12.96
CA ASP A 360 16.56 7.66 -12.19
C ASP A 360 15.27 7.38 -11.38
N GLN A 361 14.63 8.43 -10.87
CA GLN A 361 13.34 8.30 -10.18
C GLN A 361 12.23 7.84 -11.11
N GLY A 362 12.19 8.38 -12.36
CA GLY A 362 11.25 7.94 -13.38
C GLY A 362 11.46 6.48 -13.77
N ILE A 363 12.72 6.08 -13.95
CA ILE A 363 13.09 4.68 -14.24
C ILE A 363 12.72 3.77 -13.08
N LEU A 364 13.04 4.15 -11.84
CA LEU A 364 12.70 3.38 -10.65
C LEU A 364 11.18 3.26 -10.48
N LYS A 365 10.44 4.34 -10.75
CA LYS A 365 8.97 4.34 -10.72
C LYS A 365 8.42 3.39 -11.79
N GLY A 366 8.92 3.45 -13.02
CA GLY A 366 8.57 2.50 -14.09
C GLY A 366 8.86 1.05 -13.70
N TYR A 367 10.00 0.79 -13.09
CA TYR A 367 10.37 -0.55 -12.64
C TYR A 367 9.52 -1.07 -11.47
N CYS A 368 9.21 -0.23 -10.48
CA CYS A 368 8.37 -0.60 -9.35
C CYS A 368 6.89 -0.78 -9.73
N PHE A 369 6.38 0.07 -10.62
CA PHE A 369 4.96 0.12 -10.98
C PHE A 369 4.68 -0.37 -12.42
N GLY A 370 5.71 -0.54 -13.22
CA GLY A 370 5.77 -1.22 -14.52
C GLY A 370 5.00 -0.61 -15.69
N SER A 371 5.51 -0.84 -16.91
CA SER A 371 4.72 -0.89 -18.14
C SER A 371 4.51 -2.36 -18.55
N GLU A 372 3.49 -2.66 -19.32
CA GLU A 372 3.06 -4.03 -19.68
C GLU A 372 4.18 -4.90 -20.30
N ALA A 373 5.05 -4.32 -21.13
CA ALA A 373 6.17 -5.04 -21.75
C ALA A 373 7.31 -5.37 -20.77
N GLU A 374 7.56 -4.52 -19.79
CA GLU A 374 8.60 -4.73 -18.76
C GLU A 374 8.19 -5.77 -17.73
N GLN A 375 6.90 -5.92 -17.51
CA GLN A 375 6.32 -6.90 -16.59
C GLN A 375 6.48 -8.33 -17.09
N ASN A 376 6.25 -8.57 -18.37
CA ASN A 376 6.44 -9.90 -18.98
C ASN A 376 7.90 -10.36 -18.87
N LEU A 377 8.86 -9.42 -18.91
CA LEU A 377 10.27 -9.74 -18.76
C LEU A 377 10.63 -10.03 -17.29
N ILE A 378 10.04 -9.30 -16.33
CA ILE A 378 10.23 -9.58 -14.90
C ILE A 378 9.69 -10.97 -14.55
N TRP A 379 8.57 -11.37 -15.15
CA TRP A 379 8.02 -12.73 -14.99
C TRP A 379 8.94 -13.80 -15.56
N SER A 380 9.46 -13.62 -16.77
CA SER A 380 10.37 -14.59 -17.38
C SER A 380 11.70 -14.73 -16.61
N LEU A 381 12.20 -13.63 -16.02
CA LEU A 381 13.35 -13.65 -15.13
C LEU A 381 13.06 -14.34 -13.80
N TRP A 382 11.84 -14.14 -13.28
CA TRP A 382 11.38 -14.80 -12.07
C TRP A 382 11.27 -16.31 -12.23
N ASP A 383 10.66 -16.77 -13.32
CA ASP A 383 10.59 -18.20 -13.64
C ASP A 383 11.98 -18.81 -13.78
N SER A 384 12.91 -18.11 -14.44
CA SER A 384 14.29 -18.58 -14.60
C SER A 384 15.09 -18.61 -13.28
N LEU A 385 14.71 -17.84 -12.26
CA LEU A 385 15.31 -17.85 -10.93
C LEU A 385 14.71 -18.95 -10.03
N MET A 386 13.46 -19.35 -10.30
CA MET A 386 12.78 -20.40 -9.54
C MET A 386 13.09 -21.81 -10.05
N GLU A 387 13.58 -21.95 -11.29
CA GLU A 387 14.03 -23.23 -11.87
C GLU A 387 15.47 -23.63 -11.50
N LYS A 388 16.20 -22.80 -10.77
CA LYS A 388 17.54 -23.05 -10.21
C LYS A 388 17.49 -23.23 -8.69
#